data_bed235b2692ca84aa3f12b06a0540743
#
_entry.id   bed235b2692ca84aa3f12b06a0540743
#
_cell.length_a   1.000
_cell.length_b   1.000
_cell.length_c   1.000
_cell.angle_alpha   90.00
_cell.angle_beta   90.00
_cell.angle_gamma   90.00
#
_symmetry.space_group_name_H-M   'P 1'
#
loop_
_entity.id
_entity.type
_entity.pdbx_description
1 polymer ?
#
loop_
_entity_poly.entity_id
_entity_poly.type
_entity_poly.pdbx_seq_one_letter_code
_entity_poly.pdbx_strand_id
1 'polypeptide(L)'
;MKLLIITRNHSGFKLALGADSALLRPGEPVFLPETDNPAFSAVVPAIRICRLGFWVRSNFASYFDAVTLFHSLKPAEQDLPQWLPPYVADRTFSPGTWQPLPDDGIISAQVSRKPLPGHHGQTVAEQFRVSLQELDPEGLIRDLSRQITLKTGDILIFPDAGTRLRQAELDSGICADLNGAQVLDIRLK
;
A
#
# COMPACT_ATOMS: atom_id res chain seq x y z
N MET A 1 8.80 0.73 -13.36
CA MET A 1 7.68 0.30 -12.50
C MET A 1 6.87 1.54 -12.13
N LYS A 2 5.54 1.42 -12.03
CA LYS A 2 4.66 2.50 -11.56
C LYS A 2 3.94 2.06 -10.31
N LEU A 3 3.77 2.98 -9.36
CA LEU A 3 2.85 2.82 -8.25
C LEU A 3 1.55 3.51 -8.64
N LEU A 4 0.50 2.72 -8.78
CA LEU A 4 -0.84 3.16 -9.16
C LEU A 4 -1.68 3.22 -7.88
N ILE A 5 -1.80 4.41 -7.29
CA ILE A 5 -2.48 4.60 -6.00
C ILE A 5 -3.93 4.91 -6.29
N ILE A 6 -4.80 4.00 -5.87
CA ILE A 6 -6.23 4.01 -6.16
C ILE A 6 -6.98 4.42 -4.90
N THR A 7 -7.63 5.57 -4.94
CA THR A 7 -8.54 6.01 -3.89
C THR A 7 -9.96 6.08 -4.44
N ARG A 8 -10.94 5.65 -3.65
CA ARG A 8 -12.36 5.68 -4.05
C ARG A 8 -13.00 7.00 -3.66
N ASN A 9 -13.91 7.46 -4.50
CA ASN A 9 -14.80 8.58 -4.21
C ASN A 9 -16.23 8.26 -4.65
N HIS A 10 -17.18 9.14 -4.40
CA HIS A 10 -18.59 8.95 -4.74
C HIS A 10 -18.87 8.79 -6.24
N SER A 11 -17.94 9.20 -7.11
CA SER A 11 -18.07 9.14 -8.58
C SER A 11 -17.23 8.04 -9.24
N GLY A 12 -16.52 7.20 -8.44
CA GLY A 12 -15.66 6.14 -8.96
C GLY A 12 -14.34 6.05 -8.21
N PHE A 13 -13.22 6.11 -8.92
CA PHE A 13 -11.88 6.13 -8.31
C PHE A 13 -11.03 7.29 -8.82
N LYS A 14 -10.10 7.72 -7.99
CA LYS A 14 -9.00 8.61 -8.35
C LYS A 14 -7.72 7.80 -8.47
N LEU A 15 -6.94 8.09 -9.50
CA LEU A 15 -5.59 7.56 -9.69
C LEU A 15 -4.56 8.63 -9.34
N ALA A 16 -3.64 8.30 -8.46
CA ALA A 16 -2.38 9.02 -8.33
C ALA A 16 -1.23 8.11 -8.77
N LEU A 17 -0.19 8.70 -9.34
CA LEU A 17 1.02 7.99 -9.72
C LEU A 17 2.09 8.27 -8.66
N GLY A 18 2.61 7.21 -8.06
CA GLY A 18 3.79 7.28 -7.21
C GLY A 18 5.07 7.04 -8.01
N ALA A 19 6.14 7.70 -7.60
CA ALA A 19 7.46 7.45 -8.13
C ALA A 19 7.99 6.11 -7.62
N ASP A 20 8.91 5.48 -8.35
CA ASP A 20 9.60 4.27 -7.90
C ASP A 20 10.53 4.55 -6.70
N SER A 21 11.01 5.79 -6.55
CA SER A 21 11.75 6.26 -5.36
C SER A 21 10.90 6.31 -4.08
N ALA A 22 9.57 6.28 -4.21
CA ALA A 22 8.68 6.18 -3.06
C ALA A 22 8.72 4.79 -2.39
N LEU A 23 9.27 3.76 -3.08
CA LEU A 23 9.43 2.43 -2.52
C LEU A 23 10.72 2.31 -1.71
N LEU A 24 10.61 1.82 -0.50
CA LEU A 24 11.71 1.28 0.28
C LEU A 24 12.07 -0.13 -0.19
N ARG A 25 13.31 -0.51 -0.03
CA ARG A 25 13.71 -1.91 -0.21
C ARG A 25 13.21 -2.76 0.95
N PRO A 26 12.86 -4.03 0.72
CA PRO A 26 12.48 -4.92 1.80
C PRO A 26 13.54 -4.96 2.91
N GLY A 27 13.10 -4.81 4.17
CA GLY A 27 13.98 -4.83 5.35
C GLY A 27 14.66 -3.50 5.70
N GLU A 28 14.54 -2.47 4.86
CA GLU A 28 15.00 -1.12 5.23
C GLU A 28 14.08 -0.51 6.29
N PRO A 29 14.64 0.20 7.29
CA PRO A 29 13.82 0.93 8.25
C PRO A 29 13.17 2.14 7.57
N VAL A 30 11.98 2.49 8.04
CA VAL A 30 11.29 3.72 7.67
C VAL A 30 11.74 4.83 8.59
N PHE A 31 12.38 5.85 8.05
CA PHE A 31 12.74 7.04 8.82
C PHE A 31 11.58 8.02 8.80
N LEU A 32 11.16 8.44 9.99
CA LEU A 32 10.15 9.48 10.12
C LEU A 32 10.75 10.84 9.75
N PRO A 33 9.98 11.74 9.10
CA PRO A 33 10.48 13.09 8.82
C PRO A 33 10.74 13.85 10.11
N GLU A 34 11.87 14.56 10.15
CA GLU A 34 12.25 15.45 11.24
C GLU A 34 11.47 16.77 11.13
N THR A 35 10.20 16.75 11.51
CA THR A 35 9.30 17.92 11.44
C THR A 35 8.51 18.04 12.73
N ASP A 36 8.01 19.24 13.03
CA ASP A 36 7.13 19.47 14.19
C ASP A 36 5.74 18.84 14.02
N ASN A 37 5.40 18.46 12.79
CA ASN A 37 4.10 17.89 12.46
C ASN A 37 4.15 16.35 12.47
N PRO A 38 3.13 15.68 12.99
CA PRO A 38 3.10 14.23 13.05
C PRO A 38 2.93 13.62 11.64
N ALA A 39 3.76 12.65 11.30
CA ALA A 39 3.50 11.77 10.17
C ALA A 39 2.47 10.71 10.55
N PHE A 40 1.73 10.23 9.56
CA PHE A 40 0.73 9.18 9.74
C PHE A 40 1.10 7.93 8.96
N SER A 41 0.69 6.79 9.45
CA SER A 41 0.94 5.51 8.79
C SER A 41 -0.28 4.61 8.75
N ALA A 42 -0.36 3.82 7.69
CA ALA A 42 -1.36 2.77 7.51
C ALA A 42 -0.72 1.52 6.90
N VAL A 43 -1.37 0.38 7.05
CA VAL A 43 -1.06 -0.83 6.30
C VAL A 43 -2.20 -1.06 5.31
N VAL A 44 -1.86 -1.18 4.04
CA VAL A 44 -2.83 -1.16 2.94
C VAL A 44 -2.59 -2.33 1.98
N PRO A 45 -3.62 -2.90 1.36
CA PRO A 45 -3.46 -3.96 0.38
C PRO A 45 -2.89 -3.41 -0.94
N ALA A 46 -2.11 -4.25 -1.60
CA ALA A 46 -1.55 -3.97 -2.92
C ALA A 46 -1.61 -5.21 -3.82
N ILE A 47 -1.83 -5.00 -5.11
CA ILE A 47 -1.95 -6.04 -6.13
C ILE A 47 -0.90 -5.79 -7.21
N ARG A 48 -0.19 -6.85 -7.62
CA ARG A 48 0.85 -6.77 -8.64
C ARG A 48 0.30 -7.04 -10.03
N ILE A 49 0.68 -6.17 -10.99
CA ILE A 49 0.46 -6.40 -12.41
C ILE A 49 1.54 -7.35 -12.94
N CYS A 50 1.12 -8.45 -13.57
CA CYS A 50 2.03 -9.49 -14.07
C CYS A 50 2.19 -9.49 -15.59
N ARG A 51 1.44 -8.67 -16.32
CA ARG A 51 1.47 -8.63 -17.78
C ARG A 51 1.51 -7.21 -18.34
N LEU A 52 2.17 -7.07 -19.49
CA LEU A 52 2.06 -5.87 -20.32
C LEU A 52 0.64 -5.75 -20.87
N GLY A 53 0.00 -4.58 -20.71
CA GLY A 53 -1.36 -4.31 -21.18
C GLY A 53 -1.52 -2.89 -21.71
N PHE A 54 -2.05 -2.79 -22.92
CA PHE A 54 -2.51 -1.54 -23.52
C PHE A 54 -3.77 -1.86 -24.32
N TRP A 55 -4.85 -1.11 -24.08
CA TRP A 55 -6.16 -1.38 -24.67
C TRP A 55 -6.64 -2.83 -24.45
N VAL A 56 -6.52 -3.31 -23.22
CA VAL A 56 -6.98 -4.65 -22.85
C VAL A 56 -8.49 -4.76 -23.06
N ARG A 57 -8.94 -5.79 -23.78
CA ARG A 57 -10.35 -5.96 -24.17
C ARG A 57 -11.06 -7.10 -23.43
N SER A 58 -10.31 -8.08 -22.94
CA SER A 58 -10.85 -9.27 -22.27
C SER A 58 -9.80 -9.92 -21.39
N ASN A 59 -10.21 -10.92 -20.63
CA ASN A 59 -9.36 -11.73 -19.74
C ASN A 59 -8.57 -10.88 -18.73
N PHE A 60 -9.24 -9.90 -18.13
CA PHE A 60 -8.64 -8.92 -17.21
C PHE A 60 -7.98 -9.59 -16.01
N ALA A 61 -8.59 -10.67 -15.47
CA ALA A 61 -8.05 -11.43 -14.34
C ALA A 61 -6.63 -11.98 -14.58
N SER A 62 -6.23 -12.19 -15.83
CA SER A 62 -4.88 -12.66 -16.16
C SER A 62 -3.77 -11.62 -16.04
N TYR A 63 -4.11 -10.37 -15.72
CA TYR A 63 -3.15 -9.25 -15.63
C TYR A 63 -2.62 -9.01 -14.23
N PHE A 64 -3.11 -9.71 -13.22
CA PHE A 64 -2.62 -9.65 -11.86
C PHE A 64 -2.49 -11.06 -11.27
N ASP A 65 -1.49 -11.29 -10.43
CA ASP A 65 -1.10 -12.64 -9.99
C ASP A 65 -0.81 -12.73 -8.49
N ALA A 66 -0.61 -11.61 -7.82
CA ALA A 66 -0.18 -11.62 -6.44
C ALA A 66 -0.73 -10.42 -5.66
N VAL A 67 -0.86 -10.63 -4.36
CA VAL A 67 -1.27 -9.63 -3.38
C VAL A 67 -0.23 -9.53 -2.28
N THR A 68 -0.12 -8.37 -1.67
CA THR A 68 0.68 -8.14 -0.46
C THR A 68 0.10 -6.99 0.36
N LEU A 69 0.73 -6.72 1.49
CA LEU A 69 0.47 -5.54 2.30
C LEU A 69 1.63 -4.56 2.16
N PHE A 70 1.30 -3.28 2.03
CA PHE A 70 2.26 -2.19 2.06
C PHE A 70 2.07 -1.38 3.33
N HIS A 71 3.15 -1.04 3.99
CA HIS A 71 3.12 0.11 4.87
C HIS A 71 3.16 1.38 4.04
N SER A 72 2.28 2.31 4.36
CA SER A 72 2.20 3.64 3.75
C SER A 72 2.47 4.68 4.82
N LEU A 73 3.51 5.49 4.63
CA LEU A 73 3.80 6.68 5.43
C LEU A 73 3.22 7.90 4.72
N LYS A 74 2.41 8.66 5.41
CA LYS A 74 1.87 9.94 4.93
C LYS A 74 2.46 11.06 5.78
N PRO A 75 3.39 11.86 5.25
CA PRO A 75 3.85 13.08 5.91
C PRO A 75 2.68 14.03 6.16
N ALA A 76 2.82 14.94 7.11
CA ALA A 76 1.81 15.96 7.33
C ALA A 76 1.64 16.84 6.07
N GLU A 77 0.40 17.18 5.74
CA GLU A 77 0.13 17.98 4.53
C GLU A 77 0.80 19.36 4.57
N GLN A 78 1.00 19.91 5.77
CA GLN A 78 1.68 21.18 5.99
C GLN A 78 3.17 21.16 5.63
N ASP A 79 3.79 19.97 5.68
CA ASP A 79 5.21 19.78 5.38
C ASP A 79 5.47 19.56 3.89
N LEU A 80 4.42 19.39 3.10
CA LEU A 80 4.52 19.18 1.68
C LEU A 80 4.16 20.45 0.91
N PRO A 81 4.91 20.79 -0.14
CA PRO A 81 4.49 21.83 -1.08
C PRO A 81 3.09 21.49 -1.63
N GLN A 82 2.22 22.49 -1.77
CA GLN A 82 0.84 22.30 -2.24
C GLN A 82 0.72 21.57 -3.59
N TRP A 83 1.78 21.66 -4.42
CA TRP A 83 1.84 21.00 -5.73
C TRP A 83 2.33 19.55 -5.66
N LEU A 84 2.84 19.09 -4.50
CA LEU A 84 3.37 17.74 -4.35
C LEU A 84 2.33 16.81 -3.70
N PRO A 85 1.81 15.83 -4.44
CA PRO A 85 0.93 14.83 -3.84
C PRO A 85 1.67 14.03 -2.76
N PRO A 86 1.03 13.69 -1.63
CA PRO A 86 1.67 13.00 -0.51
C PRO A 86 2.27 11.63 -0.85
N TYR A 87 1.81 10.99 -1.94
CA TYR A 87 2.27 9.68 -2.38
C TYR A 87 3.48 9.72 -3.34
N VAL A 88 3.99 10.90 -3.64
CA VAL A 88 5.17 11.08 -4.52
C VAL A 88 6.44 11.29 -3.70
N ALA A 89 6.31 11.57 -2.41
CA ALA A 89 7.45 11.72 -1.54
C ALA A 89 8.26 10.41 -1.47
N ASP A 90 9.58 10.53 -1.45
CA ASP A 90 10.49 9.40 -1.37
C ASP A 90 10.25 8.57 -0.10
N ARG A 91 10.42 7.24 -0.23
CA ARG A 91 10.40 6.29 0.88
C ARG A 91 9.09 6.28 1.69
N THR A 92 7.97 6.53 1.04
CA THR A 92 6.64 6.54 1.69
C THR A 92 5.98 5.16 1.71
N PHE A 93 6.49 4.19 0.94
CA PHE A 93 5.94 2.85 0.87
C PHE A 93 6.97 1.78 1.18
N SER A 94 6.65 0.87 2.11
CA SER A 94 7.44 -0.33 2.39
C SER A 94 6.64 -1.56 1.95
N PRO A 95 7.12 -2.29 0.94
CA PRO A 95 6.43 -3.48 0.45
C PRO A 95 6.63 -4.67 1.38
N GLY A 96 5.57 -5.45 1.56
CA GLY A 96 5.64 -6.77 2.15
C GLY A 96 6.01 -7.85 1.13
N THR A 97 6.11 -9.08 1.61
CA THR A 97 6.33 -10.26 0.76
C THR A 97 5.06 -10.58 -0.04
N TRP A 98 5.22 -10.79 -1.34
CA TRP A 98 4.13 -11.13 -2.24
C TRP A 98 3.61 -12.55 -1.98
N GLN A 99 2.30 -12.69 -1.95
CA GLN A 99 1.57 -13.96 -1.84
C GLN A 99 0.71 -14.17 -3.11
N PRO A 100 0.43 -15.41 -3.50
CA PRO A 100 -0.58 -15.67 -4.52
C PRO A 100 -1.92 -15.03 -4.14
N LEU A 101 -2.75 -14.79 -5.14
CA LEU A 101 -4.12 -14.34 -4.89
C LEU A 101 -4.86 -15.41 -4.06
N PRO A 102 -5.68 -15.01 -3.08
CA PRO A 102 -6.48 -15.96 -2.31
C PRO A 102 -7.56 -16.60 -3.19
N ASP A 103 -7.75 -17.91 -3.06
CA ASP A 103 -8.72 -18.67 -3.87
C ASP A 103 -10.17 -18.21 -3.63
N ASP A 104 -10.47 -17.78 -2.40
CA ASP A 104 -11.78 -17.23 -2.04
C ASP A 104 -11.95 -15.74 -2.39
N GLY A 105 -10.93 -15.14 -2.97
CA GLY A 105 -10.90 -13.73 -3.32
C GLY A 105 -10.92 -12.77 -2.12
N ILE A 106 -10.61 -13.25 -0.90
CA ILE A 106 -10.65 -12.44 0.32
C ILE A 106 -9.23 -12.16 0.82
N ILE A 107 -8.93 -10.88 0.96
CA ILE A 107 -7.72 -10.37 1.61
C ILE A 107 -8.05 -10.12 3.08
N SER A 108 -7.48 -10.93 3.97
CA SER A 108 -7.64 -10.77 5.42
C SER A 108 -6.29 -10.43 6.04
N ALA A 109 -6.21 -9.31 6.74
CA ALA A 109 -4.98 -8.84 7.34
C ALA A 109 -5.11 -8.65 8.84
N GLN A 110 -4.06 -9.03 9.57
CA GLN A 110 -3.87 -8.72 10.99
C GLN A 110 -2.61 -7.88 11.11
N VAL A 111 -2.72 -6.72 11.74
CA VAL A 111 -1.63 -5.76 11.87
C VAL A 111 -1.37 -5.53 13.35
N SER A 112 -0.11 -5.66 13.75
CA SER A 112 0.35 -5.38 15.11
C SER A 112 1.37 -4.25 15.06
N ARG A 113 1.14 -3.22 15.88
CA ARG A 113 2.07 -2.12 16.12
C ARG A 113 2.56 -2.22 17.54
N LYS A 114 3.87 -2.22 17.76
CA LYS A 114 4.48 -2.39 19.08
C LYS A 114 5.73 -1.52 19.21
N PRO A 115 6.05 -1.03 20.42
CA PRO A 115 7.33 -0.38 20.65
C PRO A 115 8.47 -1.38 20.38
N LEU A 116 9.61 -0.86 19.92
CA LEU A 116 10.84 -1.67 19.81
C LEU A 116 11.37 -2.07 21.21
N PRO A 117 12.15 -3.15 21.32
CA PRO A 117 12.74 -3.57 22.58
C PRO A 117 13.47 -2.42 23.28
N GLY A 118 13.15 -2.18 24.56
CA GLY A 118 13.73 -1.10 25.37
C GLY A 118 12.97 0.23 25.28
N HIS A 119 11.93 0.34 24.48
CA HIS A 119 11.11 1.53 24.36
C HIS A 119 9.73 1.33 25.00
N HIS A 120 9.15 2.43 25.52
CA HIS A 120 7.82 2.43 26.12
C HIS A 120 6.75 2.73 25.06
N GLY A 121 5.60 2.10 25.18
CA GLY A 121 4.46 2.31 24.28
C GLY A 121 3.41 1.21 24.44
N GLN A 122 2.29 1.39 23.80
CA GLN A 122 1.21 0.41 23.80
C GLN A 122 1.25 -0.44 22.53
N THR A 123 1.01 -1.74 22.68
CA THR A 123 0.76 -2.60 21.54
C THR A 123 -0.65 -2.37 21.05
N VAL A 124 -0.78 -2.06 19.77
CA VAL A 124 -2.06 -1.87 19.09
C VAL A 124 -2.23 -2.96 18.04
N ALA A 125 -3.33 -3.70 18.13
CA ALA A 125 -3.71 -4.69 17.12
C ALA A 125 -4.89 -4.14 16.30
N GLU A 126 -4.81 -4.31 14.98
CA GLU A 126 -5.84 -3.94 14.02
C GLU A 126 -6.05 -5.09 13.05
N GLN A 127 -7.23 -5.16 12.49
CA GLN A 127 -7.55 -6.12 11.43
C GLN A 127 -8.41 -5.45 10.38
N PHE A 128 -8.27 -5.90 9.14
CA PHE A 128 -9.19 -5.54 8.08
C PHE A 128 -9.41 -6.73 7.15
N ARG A 129 -10.51 -6.67 6.43
CA ARG A 129 -10.89 -7.66 5.45
C ARG A 129 -11.50 -6.94 4.26
N VAL A 130 -11.06 -7.28 3.06
CA VAL A 130 -11.56 -6.72 1.80
C VAL A 130 -11.56 -7.81 0.73
N SER A 131 -12.58 -7.82 -0.12
CA SER A 131 -12.64 -8.76 -1.24
C SER A 131 -11.97 -8.17 -2.49
N LEU A 132 -11.47 -9.04 -3.36
CA LEU A 132 -11.02 -8.64 -4.70
C LEU A 132 -12.16 -8.02 -5.51
N GLN A 133 -13.40 -8.44 -5.28
CA GLN A 133 -14.57 -7.85 -5.92
C GLN A 133 -14.76 -6.38 -5.50
N GLU A 134 -14.56 -6.06 -4.22
CA GLU A 134 -14.61 -4.67 -3.73
C GLU A 134 -13.45 -3.82 -4.26
N LEU A 135 -12.26 -4.39 -4.41
CA LEU A 135 -11.12 -3.68 -4.99
C LEU A 135 -11.26 -3.48 -6.50
N ASP A 136 -12.00 -4.36 -7.15
CA ASP A 136 -12.28 -4.36 -8.61
C ASP A 136 -11.02 -4.20 -9.50
N PRO A 137 -9.99 -5.06 -9.32
CA PRO A 137 -8.78 -4.95 -10.12
C PRO A 137 -9.04 -5.20 -11.61
N GLU A 138 -10.04 -6.00 -11.99
CA GLU A 138 -10.40 -6.23 -13.38
C GLU A 138 -10.96 -4.97 -14.03
N GLY A 139 -11.87 -4.26 -13.37
CA GLY A 139 -12.39 -2.98 -13.82
C GLY A 139 -11.28 -1.94 -13.97
N LEU A 140 -10.36 -1.90 -12.98
CA LEU A 140 -9.18 -1.02 -13.03
C LEU A 140 -8.27 -1.35 -14.23
N ILE A 141 -7.98 -2.64 -14.51
CA ILE A 141 -7.19 -3.04 -15.69
C ILE A 141 -7.87 -2.57 -16.97
N ARG A 142 -9.19 -2.80 -17.09
CA ARG A 142 -10.00 -2.38 -18.24
C ARG A 142 -9.86 -0.87 -18.46
N ASP A 143 -10.04 -0.07 -17.42
CA ASP A 143 -10.14 1.39 -17.54
C ASP A 143 -8.75 2.04 -17.64
N LEU A 144 -7.79 1.61 -16.83
CA LEU A 144 -6.42 2.13 -16.84
C LEU A 144 -5.69 1.80 -18.14
N SER A 145 -5.84 0.56 -18.66
CA SER A 145 -5.13 0.15 -19.89
C SER A 145 -5.54 0.95 -21.13
N ARG A 146 -6.70 1.62 -21.09
CA ARG A 146 -7.15 2.52 -22.17
C ARG A 146 -6.40 3.85 -22.18
N GLN A 147 -5.86 4.25 -21.05
CA GLN A 147 -5.20 5.55 -20.85
C GLN A 147 -3.69 5.44 -20.72
N ILE A 148 -3.21 4.38 -20.08
CA ILE A 148 -1.79 4.16 -19.80
C ILE A 148 -1.40 2.73 -20.15
N THR A 149 -0.16 2.54 -20.57
CA THR A 149 0.42 1.20 -20.71
C THR A 149 0.73 0.62 -19.33
N LEU A 150 0.06 -0.47 -18.98
CA LEU A 150 0.40 -1.27 -17.81
C LEU A 150 1.63 -2.13 -18.12
N LYS A 151 2.56 -2.23 -17.16
CA LYS A 151 3.77 -3.04 -17.32
C LYS A 151 3.84 -4.11 -16.23
N THR A 152 4.49 -5.21 -16.54
CA THR A 152 4.85 -6.21 -15.52
C THR A 152 5.63 -5.54 -14.40
N GLY A 153 5.21 -5.79 -13.16
CA GLY A 153 5.76 -5.17 -11.96
C GLY A 153 5.11 -3.84 -11.56
N ASP A 154 4.18 -3.28 -12.35
CA ASP A 154 3.36 -2.17 -11.87
C ASP A 154 2.47 -2.65 -10.70
N ILE A 155 2.17 -1.76 -9.75
CA ILE A 155 1.50 -2.11 -8.50
C ILE A 155 0.27 -1.23 -8.32
N LEU A 156 -0.88 -1.87 -8.10
CA LEU A 156 -2.11 -1.20 -7.65
C LEU A 156 -2.08 -1.15 -6.12
N ILE A 157 -2.17 0.04 -5.53
CA ILE A 157 -2.18 0.26 -4.08
C ILE A 157 -3.52 0.85 -3.70
N PHE A 158 -4.15 0.35 -2.62
CA PHE A 158 -5.50 0.72 -2.19
C PHE A 158 -5.49 1.32 -0.77
N PRO A 159 -5.18 2.61 -0.61
CA PRO A 159 -5.09 3.24 0.71
C PRO A 159 -6.36 3.17 1.54
N ASP A 160 -7.53 3.25 0.89
CA ASP A 160 -8.83 3.29 1.57
C ASP A 160 -9.31 1.90 2.05
N ALA A 161 -8.63 0.83 1.62
CA ALA A 161 -9.01 -0.56 1.94
C ALA A 161 -8.16 -1.19 3.04
N GLY A 162 -7.26 -0.42 3.66
CA GLY A 162 -6.35 -0.88 4.71
C GLY A 162 -6.78 -0.50 6.13
N THR A 163 -5.80 -0.47 7.01
CA THR A 163 -6.01 0.04 8.38
C THR A 163 -6.29 1.53 8.38
N ARG A 164 -6.84 2.03 9.48
CA ARG A 164 -6.98 3.48 9.68
C ARG A 164 -5.60 4.14 9.72
N LEU A 165 -5.54 5.38 9.25
CA LEU A 165 -4.38 6.24 9.44
C LEU A 165 -4.17 6.49 10.94
N ARG A 166 -2.96 6.21 11.42
CA ARG A 166 -2.53 6.48 12.79
C ARG A 166 -1.25 7.29 12.76
N GLN A 167 -1.06 8.10 13.79
CA GLN A 167 0.22 8.75 13.98
C GLN A 167 1.34 7.71 14.02
N ALA A 168 2.39 7.96 13.27
CA ALA A 168 3.58 7.12 13.26
C ALA A 168 4.41 7.42 14.52
N GLU A 169 4.76 6.38 15.26
CA GLU A 169 5.52 6.51 16.50
C GLU A 169 6.98 6.13 16.23
N LEU A 170 7.89 6.99 16.69
CA LEU A 170 9.32 6.72 16.64
C LEU A 170 9.65 5.46 17.46
N ASP A 171 10.67 4.73 17.05
CA ASP A 171 11.13 3.49 17.70
C ASP A 171 10.03 2.45 17.91
N SER A 172 9.16 2.33 16.91
CA SER A 172 8.11 1.32 16.87
C SER A 172 8.30 0.32 15.72
N GLY A 173 7.71 -0.86 15.87
CA GLY A 173 7.65 -1.89 14.84
C GLY A 173 6.22 -2.13 14.36
N ILE A 174 6.07 -2.42 13.08
CA ILE A 174 4.80 -2.81 12.47
C ILE A 174 4.99 -4.18 11.82
N CYS A 175 4.26 -5.18 12.33
CA CYS A 175 4.18 -6.50 11.73
C CYS A 175 2.78 -6.68 11.14
N ALA A 176 2.69 -7.32 9.99
CA ALA A 176 1.39 -7.66 9.43
C ALA A 176 1.38 -9.04 8.79
N ASP A 177 0.31 -9.76 9.09
CA ASP A 177 0.00 -11.06 8.50
C ASP A 177 -1.08 -10.88 7.43
N LEU A 178 -0.91 -11.57 6.31
CA LEU A 178 -1.86 -11.65 5.22
C LEU A 178 -2.33 -13.10 5.10
N ASN A 179 -3.62 -13.34 5.30
CA ASN A 179 -4.22 -14.68 5.27
C ASN A 179 -3.47 -15.70 6.14
N GLY A 180 -2.96 -15.26 7.31
CA GLY A 180 -2.24 -16.11 8.27
C GLY A 180 -0.73 -16.25 8.01
N ALA A 181 -0.19 -15.65 6.96
CA ALA A 181 1.25 -15.62 6.70
C ALA A 181 1.83 -14.23 6.97
N GLN A 182 2.90 -14.13 7.73
CA GLN A 182 3.58 -12.85 7.95
C GLN A 182 4.21 -12.36 6.65
N VAL A 183 3.79 -11.18 6.22
CA VAL A 183 4.26 -10.56 4.97
C VAL A 183 5.00 -9.26 5.19
N LEU A 184 4.78 -8.60 6.32
CA LEU A 184 5.38 -7.29 6.60
C LEU A 184 6.01 -7.29 8.00
N ASP A 185 7.25 -6.80 8.09
CA ASP A 185 7.96 -6.54 9.34
C ASP A 185 8.86 -5.32 9.11
N ILE A 186 8.49 -4.19 9.68
CA ILE A 186 9.18 -2.91 9.50
C ILE A 186 9.44 -2.22 10.82
N ARG A 187 10.45 -1.36 10.82
CA ARG A 187 10.82 -0.53 11.97
C ARG A 187 10.73 0.94 11.58
N LEU A 188 10.05 1.72 12.42
CA LEU A 188 9.99 3.17 12.33
C LEU A 188 11.12 3.76 13.19
N LYS A 189 11.91 4.64 12.61
CA LYS A 189 13.06 5.28 13.24
C LYS A 189 13.06 6.78 12.97
#